data_612e1a9a993f96acb97f251a351df718
#
_entry.id   612e1a9a993f96acb97f251a351df718
#
_cell.length_a   1.000
_cell.length_b   1.000
_cell.length_c   1.000
_cell.angle_alpha   90.00
_cell.angle_beta   90.00
_cell.angle_gamma   90.00
#
_symmetry.space_group_name_H-M   'P 1'
#
loop_
_entity.id
_entity.type
_entity.pdbx_description
1 polymer ?
#
loop_
_entity_poly.entity_id
_entity_poly.type
_entity_poly.pdbx_seq_one_letter_code
_entity_poly.pdbx_strand_id
1 'polypeptide(L)'
;MPVDVGGIKIDLKDINVKLTKKREIDGLDIVGDFSLLLDTELNEDLLMERMSRELVSQIQKERKNQGYDVTDRIELTIISHDEFVQNTVEIFSSYIKSETLAIDLETKISNTNNKVHDRNVEIFIHRISEILKCIFVI
;
A
#
# COMPACT_ATOMS: atom_id res chain seq x y z
N MET A 1 -25.19 -31.63 25.98
CA MET A 1 -25.85 -32.91 25.68
C MET A 1 -24.84 -34.03 25.84
N PRO A 2 -25.12 -35.05 26.62
CA PRO A 2 -24.26 -36.22 26.67
C PRO A 2 -24.30 -36.96 25.33
N VAL A 3 -23.14 -37.40 24.86
CA VAL A 3 -22.97 -38.17 23.63
C VAL A 3 -22.76 -39.62 23.97
N ASP A 4 -23.50 -40.52 23.34
CA ASP A 4 -23.36 -41.98 23.54
C ASP A 4 -22.29 -42.53 22.56
N VAL A 5 -21.21 -43.06 23.10
CA VAL A 5 -20.12 -43.68 22.31
C VAL A 5 -19.94 -45.10 22.79
N GLY A 6 -20.39 -46.09 22.01
CA GLY A 6 -20.24 -47.52 22.32
C GLY A 6 -20.95 -47.94 23.60
N GLY A 7 -22.09 -47.35 23.96
CA GLY A 7 -22.85 -47.64 25.17
C GLY A 7 -22.40 -46.88 26.43
N ILE A 8 -21.42 -45.97 26.29
CA ILE A 8 -20.93 -45.13 27.37
C ILE A 8 -21.38 -43.70 27.09
N LYS A 9 -22.10 -43.10 28.06
CA LYS A 9 -22.50 -41.69 27.99
C LYS A 9 -21.33 -40.80 28.40
N ILE A 10 -20.87 -39.96 27.45
CA ILE A 10 -19.79 -38.99 27.66
C ILE A 10 -20.41 -37.60 27.73
N ASP A 11 -20.15 -36.88 28.80
CA ASP A 11 -20.57 -35.48 28.94
C ASP A 11 -19.55 -34.58 28.20
N LEU A 12 -20.00 -33.41 27.70
CA LEU A 12 -19.11 -32.40 27.06
C LEU A 12 -17.97 -31.96 27.99
N LYS A 13 -18.12 -32.13 29.28
CA LYS A 13 -17.07 -31.86 30.28
C LYS A 13 -15.90 -32.85 30.21
N ASP A 14 -16.16 -34.04 29.69
CA ASP A 14 -15.19 -35.13 29.60
C ASP A 14 -14.42 -35.14 28.25
N ILE A 15 -14.76 -34.21 27.34
CA ILE A 15 -14.20 -34.13 26.01
C ILE A 15 -13.50 -32.78 25.83
N ASN A 16 -12.31 -32.85 25.30
CA ASN A 16 -11.62 -31.65 24.84
C ASN A 16 -11.81 -31.50 23.29
N VAL A 17 -12.64 -30.53 22.90
CA VAL A 17 -12.93 -30.27 21.50
C VAL A 17 -11.89 -29.31 20.96
N LYS A 18 -11.12 -29.72 19.94
CA LYS A 18 -10.15 -28.90 19.28
C LYS A 18 -10.52 -28.73 17.80
N LEU A 19 -10.61 -27.46 17.36
CA LEU A 19 -10.77 -27.15 15.95
C LEU A 19 -9.42 -27.30 15.25
N THR A 20 -9.40 -28.05 14.15
CA THR A 20 -8.21 -28.20 13.31
C THR A 20 -8.57 -28.01 11.83
N LYS A 21 -7.65 -27.48 11.08
CA LYS A 21 -7.81 -27.38 9.63
C LYS A 21 -7.86 -28.77 9.01
N LYS A 22 -8.90 -29.06 8.26
CA LYS A 22 -9.02 -30.33 7.52
C LYS A 22 -8.12 -30.38 6.28
N ARG A 23 -7.80 -29.22 5.72
CA ARG A 23 -6.87 -29.01 4.61
C ARG A 23 -6.28 -27.61 4.72
N GLU A 24 -5.12 -27.43 4.10
CA GLU A 24 -4.55 -26.07 4.00
C GLU A 24 -5.43 -25.21 3.10
N ILE A 25 -5.85 -24.08 3.64
CA ILE A 25 -6.56 -23.01 2.93
C ILE A 25 -5.80 -21.74 3.22
N ASP A 26 -5.37 -21.07 2.18
CA ASP A 26 -4.63 -19.83 2.30
C ASP A 26 -5.48 -18.75 2.99
N GLY A 27 -4.89 -18.00 3.92
CA GLY A 27 -5.58 -17.00 4.71
C GLY A 27 -6.50 -17.52 5.84
N LEU A 28 -6.65 -18.85 6.01
CA LEU A 28 -7.43 -19.42 7.11
C LEU A 28 -6.55 -19.63 8.34
N ASP A 29 -6.95 -19.07 9.45
CA ASP A 29 -6.34 -19.33 10.76
C ASP A 29 -7.38 -19.73 11.79
N ILE A 30 -6.96 -20.51 12.77
CA ILE A 30 -7.81 -20.98 13.88
C ILE A 30 -7.17 -20.52 15.18
N VAL A 31 -7.89 -19.68 15.91
CA VAL A 31 -7.45 -19.16 17.20
C VAL A 31 -8.47 -19.58 18.28
N GLY A 32 -8.11 -20.54 19.12
CA GLY A 32 -9.01 -21.10 20.13
C GLY A 32 -10.25 -21.73 19.49
N ASP A 33 -11.43 -21.23 19.85
CA ASP A 33 -12.73 -21.70 19.36
C ASP A 33 -13.20 -20.94 18.10
N PHE A 34 -12.37 -20.02 17.58
CA PHE A 34 -12.70 -19.17 16.43
C PHE A 34 -11.86 -19.57 15.20
N SER A 35 -12.50 -19.54 14.04
CA SER A 35 -11.81 -19.61 12.75
C SER A 35 -11.90 -18.25 12.06
N LEU A 36 -10.78 -17.78 11.52
CA LEU A 36 -10.66 -16.54 10.75
C LEU A 36 -10.21 -16.87 9.34
N LEU A 37 -10.97 -16.41 8.36
CA LEU A 37 -10.58 -16.48 6.96
C LEU A 37 -10.33 -15.06 6.44
N LEU A 38 -9.09 -14.81 6.03
CA LEU A 38 -8.69 -13.55 5.41
C LEU A 38 -8.50 -13.79 3.91
N ASP A 39 -9.21 -13.02 3.11
CA ASP A 39 -8.98 -12.98 1.67
C ASP A 39 -7.70 -12.20 1.39
N THR A 40 -6.70 -12.90 0.87
CA THR A 40 -5.38 -12.37 0.55
C THR A 40 -5.14 -12.23 -0.95
N GLU A 41 -6.17 -12.47 -1.76
CA GLU A 41 -6.06 -12.28 -3.21
C GLU A 41 -5.87 -10.79 -3.54
N LEU A 42 -4.81 -10.50 -4.27
CA LEU A 42 -4.50 -9.16 -4.75
C LEU A 42 -4.90 -9.04 -6.23
N ASN A 43 -5.80 -8.12 -6.51
CA ASN A 43 -6.10 -7.73 -7.89
C ASN A 43 -5.17 -6.58 -8.34
N GLU A 44 -5.20 -6.26 -9.62
CA GLU A 44 -4.35 -5.21 -10.20
C GLU A 44 -4.63 -3.83 -9.60
N ASP A 45 -5.88 -3.51 -9.33
CA ASP A 45 -6.28 -2.24 -8.73
C ASP A 45 -5.68 -2.04 -7.33
N LEU A 46 -5.71 -3.09 -6.50
CA LEU A 46 -5.09 -3.07 -5.17
C LEU A 46 -3.56 -2.95 -5.23
N LEU A 47 -2.94 -3.56 -6.24
CA LEU A 47 -1.51 -3.43 -6.47
C LEU A 47 -1.13 -2.01 -6.89
N MET A 48 -1.94 -1.36 -7.73
CA MET A 48 -1.76 0.03 -8.12
C MET A 48 -1.97 0.98 -6.94
N GLU A 49 -2.99 0.75 -6.11
CA GLU A 49 -3.23 1.52 -4.89
C GLU A 49 -2.05 1.41 -3.93
N ARG A 50 -1.53 0.20 -3.72
CA ARG A 50 -0.33 -0.03 -2.93
C ARG A 50 0.87 0.74 -3.48
N MET A 51 1.10 0.67 -4.79
CA MET A 51 2.20 1.37 -5.45
C MET A 51 2.08 2.89 -5.30
N SER A 52 0.87 3.44 -5.40
CA SER A 52 0.63 4.87 -5.22
C SER A 52 0.99 5.32 -3.79
N ARG A 53 0.65 4.54 -2.77
CA ARG A 53 1.02 4.81 -1.36
C ARG A 53 2.52 4.72 -1.14
N GLU A 54 3.20 3.77 -1.76
CA GLU A 54 4.66 3.66 -1.71
C GLU A 54 5.35 4.87 -2.35
N LEU A 55 4.85 5.33 -3.50
CA LEU A 55 5.33 6.56 -4.14
C LEU A 55 5.18 7.77 -3.21
N VAL A 56 4.00 7.96 -2.62
CA VAL A 56 3.76 9.04 -1.64
C VAL A 56 4.73 8.96 -0.48
N SER A 57 4.93 7.76 0.09
CA SER A 57 5.87 7.54 1.19
C SER A 57 7.30 7.93 0.82
N GLN A 58 7.77 7.54 -0.35
CA GLN A 58 9.11 7.89 -0.83
C GLN A 58 9.25 9.40 -1.11
N ILE A 59 8.23 10.03 -1.68
CA ILE A 59 8.22 11.48 -1.91
C ILE A 59 8.28 12.23 -0.57
N GLN A 60 7.50 11.82 0.42
CA GLN A 60 7.52 12.44 1.76
C GLN A 60 8.88 12.24 2.45
N LYS A 61 9.49 11.08 2.29
CA LYS A 61 10.84 10.82 2.79
C LYS A 61 11.87 11.73 2.13
N GLU A 62 11.79 11.91 0.82
CA GLU A 62 12.69 12.78 0.06
C GLU A 62 12.49 14.25 0.44
N ARG A 63 11.26 14.72 0.62
CA ARG A 63 10.97 16.06 1.15
C ARG A 63 11.67 16.30 2.49
N LYS A 64 11.58 15.32 3.41
CA LYS A 64 12.25 15.39 4.70
C LYS A 64 13.77 15.40 4.59
N ASN A 65 14.33 14.58 3.70
CA ASN A 65 15.78 14.52 3.47
C ASN A 65 16.33 15.85 2.94
N GLN A 66 15.56 16.53 2.11
CA GLN A 66 15.93 17.84 1.54
C GLN A 66 15.59 19.02 2.46
N GLY A 67 15.02 18.75 3.65
CA GLY A 67 14.72 19.77 4.64
C GLY A 67 13.54 20.67 4.27
N TYR A 68 12.57 20.17 3.51
CA TYR A 68 11.37 20.93 3.14
C TYR A 68 10.39 20.98 4.30
N ASP A 69 9.72 22.13 4.46
CA ASP A 69 8.66 22.29 5.43
C ASP A 69 7.39 21.54 5.01
N VAL A 70 6.55 21.23 5.98
CA VAL A 70 5.28 20.52 5.74
C VAL A 70 4.37 21.28 4.77
N THR A 71 4.44 22.61 4.79
CA THR A 71 3.62 23.48 3.95
C THR A 71 4.22 23.80 2.58
N ASP A 72 5.47 23.39 2.34
CA ASP A 72 6.13 23.69 1.07
C ASP A 72 5.43 23.00 -0.10
N ARG A 73 5.25 23.77 -1.18
CA ARG A 73 4.75 23.25 -2.45
C ARG A 73 5.90 22.75 -3.31
N ILE A 74 5.67 21.69 -4.02
CA ILE A 74 6.67 21.06 -4.87
C ILE A 74 6.18 20.85 -6.30
N GLU A 75 7.12 20.79 -7.21
CA GLU A 75 6.97 20.16 -8.52
C GLU A 75 7.55 18.77 -8.45
N LEU A 76 6.85 17.82 -9.00
CA LEU A 76 7.17 16.41 -8.91
C LEU A 76 7.40 15.82 -10.29
N THR A 77 8.55 15.18 -10.48
CA THR A 77 8.84 14.40 -11.70
C THR A 77 9.11 12.97 -11.32
N ILE A 78 8.36 12.06 -11.90
CA ILE A 78 8.52 10.61 -11.73
C ILE A 78 9.03 10.02 -13.03
N ILE A 79 10.16 9.34 -12.96
CA ILE A 79 10.81 8.70 -14.11
C ILE A 79 10.72 7.19 -13.94
N SER A 80 10.11 6.51 -14.90
CA SER A 80 10.07 5.06 -14.93
C SER A 80 9.90 4.54 -16.36
N HIS A 81 10.49 3.39 -16.65
CA HIS A 81 10.23 2.62 -17.88
C HIS A 81 9.08 1.61 -17.68
N ASP A 82 8.65 1.37 -16.44
CA ASP A 82 7.63 0.39 -16.11
C ASP A 82 6.24 0.94 -16.40
N GLU A 83 5.52 0.32 -17.33
CA GLU A 83 4.17 0.69 -17.72
C GLU A 83 3.18 0.67 -16.54
N PHE A 84 3.34 -0.29 -15.64
CA PHE A 84 2.50 -0.38 -14.43
C PHE A 84 2.66 0.87 -13.54
N VAL A 85 3.88 1.36 -13.40
CA VAL A 85 4.15 2.59 -12.63
C VAL A 85 3.54 3.80 -13.32
N GLN A 86 3.68 3.91 -14.64
CA GLN A 86 3.11 5.00 -15.42
C GLN A 86 1.58 5.04 -15.28
N ASN A 87 0.91 3.89 -15.46
CA ASN A 87 -0.54 3.77 -15.28
C ASN A 87 -0.96 4.11 -13.85
N THR A 88 -0.21 3.65 -12.85
CA THR A 88 -0.48 3.98 -11.46
C THR A 88 -0.40 5.48 -11.20
N VAL A 89 0.64 6.14 -11.70
CA VAL A 89 0.81 7.59 -11.54
C VAL A 89 -0.30 8.36 -12.25
N GLU A 90 -0.73 7.92 -13.43
CA GLU A 90 -1.82 8.55 -14.16
C GLU A 90 -3.15 8.43 -13.42
N ILE A 91 -3.52 7.22 -12.99
CA ILE A 91 -4.78 6.95 -12.29
C ILE A 91 -4.84 7.64 -10.93
N PHE A 92 -3.74 7.59 -10.18
CA PHE A 92 -3.64 8.15 -8.82
C PHE A 92 -2.98 9.53 -8.76
N SER A 93 -2.88 10.24 -9.89
CA SER A 93 -2.23 11.57 -9.95
C SER A 93 -2.81 12.57 -8.95
N SER A 94 -4.12 12.65 -8.84
CA SER A 94 -4.80 13.55 -7.89
C SER A 94 -4.49 13.20 -6.44
N TYR A 95 -4.48 11.92 -6.11
CA TYR A 95 -4.11 11.42 -4.78
C TYR A 95 -2.66 11.75 -4.44
N ILE A 96 -1.72 11.44 -5.34
CA ILE A 96 -0.29 11.69 -5.14
C ILE A 96 -0.04 13.20 -4.96
N LYS A 97 -0.66 14.04 -5.79
CA LYS A 97 -0.53 15.51 -5.69
C LYS A 97 -1.07 16.05 -4.37
N SER A 98 -2.22 15.57 -3.92
CA SER A 98 -2.83 16.03 -2.66
C SER A 98 -2.00 15.64 -1.45
N GLU A 99 -1.52 14.40 -1.38
CA GLU A 99 -0.74 13.89 -0.26
C GLU A 99 0.69 14.46 -0.18
N THR A 100 1.24 14.90 -1.31
CA THR A 100 2.60 15.43 -1.37
C THR A 100 2.68 16.94 -1.52
N LEU A 101 1.54 17.63 -1.59
CA LEU A 101 1.43 19.07 -1.88
C LEU A 101 2.13 19.46 -3.19
N ALA A 102 2.12 18.56 -4.17
CA ALA A 102 2.64 18.82 -5.49
C ALA A 102 1.65 19.71 -6.30
N ILE A 103 2.14 20.80 -6.85
CA ILE A 103 1.38 21.66 -7.75
C ILE A 103 1.33 21.02 -9.13
N ASP A 104 2.45 20.46 -9.56
CA ASP A 104 2.56 19.77 -10.84
C ASP A 104 3.18 18.39 -10.68
N LEU A 105 2.78 17.48 -11.56
CA LEU A 105 3.27 16.11 -11.61
C LEU A 105 3.55 15.73 -13.07
N GLU A 106 4.83 15.54 -13.38
CA GLU A 106 5.27 15.11 -14.69
C GLU A 106 5.80 13.67 -14.63
N THR A 107 5.44 12.87 -15.62
CA THR A 107 6.01 11.52 -15.81
C THR A 107 6.92 11.50 -17.01
N LYS A 108 8.10 10.90 -16.84
CA LYS A 108 9.07 10.70 -17.92
C LYS A 108 9.40 9.23 -18.09
N ILE A 109 9.54 8.81 -19.33
CA ILE A 109 9.92 7.45 -19.68
C ILE A 109 11.43 7.39 -19.83
N SER A 110 12.10 6.74 -18.90
CA SER A 110 13.55 6.50 -18.98
C SER A 110 13.91 5.29 -18.13
N ASN A 111 15.04 4.69 -18.45
CA ASN A 111 15.59 3.63 -17.63
C ASN A 111 16.24 4.23 -16.38
N THR A 112 15.91 3.70 -15.24
CA THR A 112 16.50 4.06 -13.97
C THR A 112 16.88 2.80 -13.17
N ASN A 113 17.94 2.91 -12.39
CA ASN A 113 18.36 1.83 -11.48
C ASN A 113 17.82 2.00 -10.07
N ASN A 114 17.18 3.12 -9.77
CA ASN A 114 16.55 3.34 -8.47
C ASN A 114 15.26 2.54 -8.38
N LYS A 115 14.98 2.01 -7.20
CA LYS A 115 13.81 1.17 -6.95
C LYS A 115 12.92 1.75 -5.87
N VAL A 116 11.64 1.74 -6.16
CA VAL A 116 10.58 1.90 -5.18
C VAL A 116 9.82 0.59 -5.12
N HIS A 117 9.83 -0.03 -3.95
CA HIS A 117 9.40 -1.40 -3.78
C HIS A 117 10.22 -2.33 -4.71
N ASP A 118 9.61 -3.08 -5.61
CA ASP A 118 10.30 -3.97 -6.55
C ASP A 118 10.42 -3.40 -7.97
N ARG A 119 10.05 -2.12 -8.17
CA ARG A 119 9.98 -1.51 -9.50
C ARG A 119 10.96 -0.36 -9.65
N ASN A 120 11.48 -0.21 -10.85
CA ASN A 120 12.44 0.84 -11.17
C ASN A 120 11.73 2.19 -11.31
N VAL A 121 11.97 3.08 -10.36
CA VAL A 121 11.37 4.41 -10.30
C VAL A 121 12.38 5.40 -9.75
N GLU A 122 12.49 6.55 -10.39
CA GLU A 122 13.27 7.67 -9.89
C GLU A 122 12.34 8.86 -9.65
N ILE A 123 12.53 9.52 -8.52
CA ILE A 123 11.67 10.61 -8.08
C ILE A 123 12.52 11.86 -7.92
N PHE A 124 12.15 12.91 -8.62
CA PHE A 124 12.73 14.25 -8.46
C PHE A 124 11.68 15.18 -7.90
N ILE A 125 12.06 15.89 -6.85
CA ILE A 125 11.24 16.94 -6.25
C ILE A 125 11.96 18.29 -6.34
N HIS A 126 11.21 19.30 -6.68
CA HIS A 126 11.70 20.68 -6.72
C HIS A 126 10.78 21.56 -5.88
N ARG A 127 11.38 22.30 -4.94
CA ARG A 127 10.62 23.23 -4.10
C ARG A 127 10.32 24.50 -4.88
N ILE A 128 9.06 24.88 -4.89
CA ILE A 128 8.65 26.15 -5.47
C ILE A 128 8.97 27.26 -4.48
N SER A 129 9.77 28.23 -4.91
CA SER A 129 10.12 29.38 -4.09
C SER A 129 8.89 30.24 -3.78
N GLU A 130 8.89 30.94 -2.64
CA GLU A 130 7.79 31.81 -2.25
C GLU A 130 7.46 32.89 -3.27
N ILE A 131 8.46 33.35 -4.03
CA ILE A 131 8.27 34.34 -5.10
C ILE A 131 7.36 33.78 -6.20
N LEU A 132 7.52 32.50 -6.56
CA LEU A 132 6.66 31.81 -7.52
C LEU A 132 5.28 31.51 -6.94
N LYS A 133 5.17 31.27 -5.62
CA LYS A 133 3.87 31.14 -4.95
C LYS A 133 3.03 32.39 -5.10
N CYS A 134 3.61 33.57 -5.00
CA CYS A 134 2.90 34.85 -5.19
C CYS A 134 2.42 35.06 -6.63
N ILE A 135 3.13 34.56 -7.62
CA ILE A 135 2.75 34.66 -9.04
C ILE A 135 1.59 33.75 -9.37
N PHE A 136 1.51 32.57 -8.75
CA PHE A 136 0.44 31.58 -8.99
C PHE A 136 -0.86 31.87 -8.21
N VAL A 137 -0.86 32.78 -7.24
CA VAL A 137 -2.04 33.19 -6.45
C VAL A 137 -2.81 34.35 -7.09
N ILE A 138 -2.24 34.96 -8.10
CA ILE A 138 -2.90 36.04 -8.88
C ILE A 138 -3.72 35.38 -10.03
#